data_9f0402e79225c691e9af97d7a9e300a9
#
_entry.id   9f0402e79225c691e9af97d7a9e300a9
#
_cell.length_a   1.000
_cell.length_b   1.000
_cell.length_c   1.000
_cell.angle_alpha   90.00
_cell.angle_beta   90.00
_cell.angle_gamma   90.00
#
_symmetry.space_group_name_H-M   'P 1'
#
loop_
_entity.id
_entity.type
_entity.pdbx_description
1 polymer ?
#
loop_
_entity_poly.entity_id
_entity_poly.type
_entity_poly.pdbx_seq_one_letter_code
_entity_poly.pdbx_strand_id
1 'polypeptide(L)'
;MHYFEFGKRDTTLYSGGTTASRNTGHDEILEINKVVNDDNTVANVSRVLIDFDLTYISSSIQSGLIPSTAKFYLNLYDAKSDEVEPEQKLNIYMVSGSWTQGTGKLDHNPVTSDGASYQYRNHDSETPWI
;
A
#
# COMPACT_ATOMS: atom_id res chain seq x y z
N MET A 1 -16.07 -5.06 -22.97
CA MET A 1 -16.47 -5.56 -21.65
C MET A 1 -15.51 -4.98 -20.64
N HIS A 2 -15.99 -4.50 -19.48
CA HIS A 2 -15.16 -3.98 -18.39
C HIS A 2 -15.31 -4.91 -17.19
N TYR A 3 -14.19 -5.27 -16.58
CA TYR A 3 -14.13 -6.01 -15.33
C TYR A 3 -13.58 -5.09 -14.25
N PHE A 4 -14.15 -5.19 -13.06
CA PHE A 4 -13.71 -4.43 -11.90
C PHE A 4 -13.26 -5.41 -10.82
N GLU A 5 -12.10 -5.16 -10.26
CA GLU A 5 -11.57 -5.89 -9.11
C GLU A 5 -11.25 -4.90 -8.00
N PHE A 6 -11.67 -5.20 -6.79
CA PHE A 6 -11.38 -4.39 -5.63
C PHE A 6 -10.13 -4.92 -4.91
N GLY A 7 -9.42 -4.04 -4.23
CA GLY A 7 -8.32 -4.45 -3.36
C GLY A 7 -8.80 -5.45 -2.32
N LYS A 8 -8.07 -6.55 -2.19
CA LYS A 8 -8.34 -7.61 -1.20
C LYS A 8 -7.82 -7.23 0.18
N ARG A 9 -6.71 -6.53 0.20
CA ARG A 9 -6.04 -6.01 1.38
C ARG A 9 -5.15 -4.84 1.00
N ASP A 10 -4.94 -3.96 1.95
CA ASP A 10 -4.11 -2.78 1.78
C ASP A 10 -3.50 -2.34 3.12
N THR A 11 -2.52 -1.48 3.07
CA THR A 11 -1.90 -0.83 4.24
C THR A 11 -1.02 0.33 3.80
N THR A 12 -0.83 1.29 4.69
CA THR A 12 0.18 2.35 4.53
C THR A 12 1.43 2.02 5.35
N LEU A 13 2.60 2.26 4.80
CA LEU A 13 3.89 2.10 5.46
C LEU A 13 4.52 3.48 5.68
N TYR A 14 4.84 3.81 6.92
CA TYR A 14 5.44 5.10 7.29
C TYR A 14 6.91 4.92 7.65
N SER A 15 7.81 5.69 7.02
CA SER A 15 9.26 5.59 7.27
C SER A 15 9.74 6.34 8.51
N GLY A 16 8.91 7.22 9.05
CA GLY A 16 9.31 8.19 10.06
C GLY A 16 9.40 7.62 11.49
N GLY A 17 10.56 7.74 12.12
CA GLY A 17 10.77 7.59 13.56
C GLY A 17 10.00 6.45 14.22
N THR A 18 9.11 6.80 15.15
CA THR A 18 8.30 5.84 15.92
C THR A 18 7.18 5.17 15.12
N THR A 19 6.86 5.67 13.92
CA THR A 19 5.81 5.07 13.08
C THR A 19 6.33 3.96 12.18
N ALA A 20 7.65 3.84 12.00
CA ALA A 20 8.24 2.88 11.08
C ALA A 20 7.98 1.40 11.44
N SER A 21 7.68 1.11 12.70
CA SER A 21 7.31 -0.24 13.17
C SER A 21 5.79 -0.45 13.29
N ARG A 22 4.97 0.59 13.06
CA ARG A 22 3.53 0.48 13.21
C ARG A 22 2.90 -0.21 12.01
N ASN A 23 1.89 -1.02 12.29
CA ASN A 23 0.98 -1.54 11.28
C ASN A 23 -0.24 -0.62 11.16
N THR A 24 -0.74 -0.47 9.94
CA THR A 24 -1.90 0.38 9.61
C THR A 24 -2.89 -0.33 8.69
N GLY A 25 -2.95 -1.65 8.76
CA GLY A 25 -3.79 -2.48 7.89
C GLY A 25 -5.30 -2.31 8.09
N HIS A 26 -5.72 -1.64 9.14
CA HIS A 26 -7.13 -1.31 9.42
C HIS A 26 -7.41 0.21 9.40
N ASP A 27 -6.49 1.01 8.89
CA ASP A 27 -6.81 2.41 8.59
C ASP A 27 -7.81 2.48 7.43
N GLU A 28 -8.75 3.39 7.52
CA GLU A 28 -9.82 3.56 6.53
C GLU A 28 -9.35 4.29 5.26
N ILE A 29 -8.19 4.95 5.33
CA ILE A 29 -7.64 5.75 4.23
C ILE A 29 -6.18 5.37 4.02
N LEU A 30 -5.81 5.16 2.77
CA LEU A 30 -4.43 4.99 2.38
C LEU A 30 -3.77 6.36 2.18
N GLU A 31 -2.62 6.56 2.82
CA GLU A 31 -1.91 7.83 2.77
C GLU A 31 -0.64 7.77 1.93
N ILE A 32 -0.52 8.67 0.98
CA ILE A 32 0.72 8.89 0.23
C ILE A 32 1.20 10.30 0.54
N ASN A 33 2.23 10.41 1.37
CA ASN A 33 2.80 11.69 1.75
C ASN A 33 4.33 11.66 1.79
N LYS A 34 4.92 12.84 1.76
CA LYS A 34 6.31 13.08 2.05
C LYS A 34 6.42 14.32 2.93
N VAL A 35 6.85 14.12 4.15
CA VAL A 35 7.08 15.20 5.11
C VAL A 35 8.57 15.56 5.12
N VAL A 36 8.85 16.84 4.96
CA VAL A 36 10.22 17.38 4.95
C VAL A 36 10.34 18.37 6.10
N ASN A 37 11.41 18.29 6.86
CA ASN A 37 11.74 19.21 7.93
C ASN A 37 12.24 20.58 7.38
N ASP A 38 12.33 21.58 8.21
CA ASP A 38 12.83 22.92 7.85
C ASP A 38 14.29 22.91 7.33
N ASP A 39 15.07 21.88 7.69
CA ASP A 39 16.44 21.68 7.23
C ASP A 39 16.52 20.89 5.90
N ASN A 40 15.40 20.66 5.22
CA ASN A 40 15.25 19.84 4.03
C ASN A 40 15.56 18.34 4.22
N THR A 41 15.70 17.85 5.43
CA THR A 41 15.74 16.40 5.67
C THR A 41 14.34 15.79 5.59
N VAL A 42 14.26 14.53 5.12
CA VAL A 42 13.00 13.83 5.02
C VAL A 42 12.62 13.25 6.38
N ALA A 43 11.53 13.74 6.96
CA ALA A 43 11.02 13.27 8.25
C ALA A 43 10.19 11.98 8.09
N ASN A 44 9.39 11.91 7.03
CA ASN A 44 8.56 10.75 6.73
C ASN A 44 8.31 10.61 5.23
N VAL A 45 8.29 9.37 4.77
CA VAL A 45 7.72 8.98 3.46
C VAL A 45 6.74 7.86 3.71
N SER A 46 5.52 8.02 3.25
CA SER A 46 4.58 6.91 3.23
C SER A 46 4.60 6.17 1.89
N ARG A 47 4.33 4.88 1.96
CA ARG A 47 4.13 3.99 0.81
C ARG A 47 2.87 3.20 1.03
N VAL A 48 2.12 2.98 -0.02
CA VAL A 48 0.89 2.19 0.04
C VAL A 48 1.15 0.83 -0.59
N LEU A 49 0.69 -0.22 0.08
CA LEU A 49 0.58 -1.56 -0.47
C LEU A 49 -0.88 -1.86 -0.77
N ILE A 50 -1.15 -2.41 -1.93
CA ILE A 50 -2.47 -2.91 -2.32
C ILE A 50 -2.29 -4.29 -2.94
N ASP A 51 -3.09 -5.25 -2.53
CA ASP A 51 -3.13 -6.59 -3.08
C ASP A 51 -4.51 -6.86 -3.69
N PHE A 52 -4.52 -7.44 -4.87
CA PHE A 52 -5.72 -7.83 -5.59
C PHE A 52 -5.78 -9.35 -5.72
N ASP A 53 -6.97 -9.93 -5.65
CA ASP A 53 -7.12 -11.34 -5.97
C ASP A 53 -7.06 -11.55 -7.49
N LEU A 54 -5.87 -11.88 -7.97
CA LEU A 54 -5.62 -12.11 -9.38
C LEU A 54 -6.02 -13.50 -9.87
N THR A 55 -6.53 -14.37 -8.98
CA THR A 55 -6.87 -15.75 -9.32
C THR A 55 -7.94 -15.81 -10.41
N TYR A 56 -9.01 -15.03 -10.24
CA TYR A 56 -10.08 -14.93 -11.22
C TYR A 56 -9.59 -14.34 -12.56
N ILE A 57 -8.79 -13.29 -12.51
CA ILE A 57 -8.22 -12.65 -13.70
C ILE A 57 -7.34 -13.64 -14.45
N SER A 58 -6.45 -14.32 -13.75
CA SER A 58 -5.53 -15.31 -14.33
C SER A 58 -6.29 -16.46 -15.00
N SER A 59 -7.27 -17.04 -14.31
CA SER A 59 -8.10 -18.14 -14.88
C SER A 59 -8.95 -17.68 -16.07
N SER A 60 -9.43 -16.44 -16.04
CA SER A 60 -10.21 -15.86 -17.14
C SER A 60 -9.35 -15.60 -18.39
N ILE A 61 -8.09 -15.22 -18.21
CA ILE A 61 -7.13 -15.09 -19.32
C ILE A 61 -6.82 -16.48 -19.89
N GLN A 62 -6.55 -17.47 -19.03
CA GLN A 62 -6.26 -18.84 -19.45
C GLN A 62 -7.42 -19.50 -20.22
N SER A 63 -8.66 -19.24 -19.82
CA SER A 63 -9.84 -19.73 -20.51
C SER A 63 -10.25 -18.92 -21.75
N GLY A 64 -9.54 -17.83 -22.05
CA GLY A 64 -9.84 -16.95 -23.18
C GLY A 64 -11.04 -16.01 -22.95
N LEU A 65 -11.60 -15.96 -21.74
CA LEU A 65 -12.69 -15.04 -21.38
C LEU A 65 -12.18 -13.58 -21.35
N ILE A 66 -10.96 -13.37 -20.86
CA ILE A 66 -10.25 -12.10 -20.95
C ILE A 66 -9.13 -12.26 -21.97
N PRO A 67 -9.05 -11.40 -23.02
CA PRO A 67 -7.96 -11.45 -23.98
C PRO A 67 -6.60 -11.26 -23.31
N SER A 68 -5.59 -11.98 -23.74
CA SER A 68 -4.20 -11.81 -23.25
C SER A 68 -3.62 -10.43 -23.53
N THR A 69 -4.26 -9.66 -24.43
CA THR A 69 -3.92 -8.28 -24.76
C THR A 69 -4.70 -7.25 -23.93
N ALA A 70 -5.49 -7.69 -22.96
CA ALA A 70 -6.26 -6.79 -22.09
C ALA A 70 -5.33 -5.83 -21.34
N LYS A 71 -5.79 -4.59 -21.17
CA LYS A 71 -5.10 -3.58 -20.37
C LYS A 71 -5.74 -3.49 -19.01
N PHE A 72 -4.90 -3.33 -18.00
CA PHE A 72 -5.31 -3.16 -16.61
C PHE A 72 -5.03 -1.73 -16.18
N TYR A 73 -5.97 -1.14 -15.46
CA TYR A 73 -5.88 0.23 -14.96
C TYR A 73 -6.11 0.20 -13.45
N LEU A 74 -5.23 0.86 -12.70
CA LEU A 74 -5.45 1.15 -11.30
C LEU A 74 -6.16 2.51 -11.19
N ASN A 75 -7.37 2.50 -10.64
CA ASN A 75 -8.12 3.73 -10.38
C ASN A 75 -8.01 4.03 -8.88
N LEU A 76 -7.45 5.17 -8.56
CA LEU A 76 -7.36 5.69 -7.20
C LEU A 76 -8.26 6.91 -7.10
N TYR A 77 -8.95 7.03 -5.96
CA TYR A 77 -9.79 8.18 -5.67
C TYR A 77 -9.16 8.96 -4.52
N ASP A 78 -9.05 10.26 -4.71
CA ASP A 78 -8.60 11.17 -3.68
C ASP A 78 -9.73 11.41 -2.67
N ALA A 79 -9.49 11.06 -1.40
CA ALA A 79 -10.42 11.32 -0.31
C ALA A 79 -10.20 12.73 0.27
N LYS A 80 -8.95 13.19 0.31
CA LYS A 80 -8.54 14.52 0.74
C LYS A 80 -7.14 14.83 0.20
N SER A 81 -6.98 15.94 -0.50
CA SER A 81 -5.69 16.49 -0.86
C SER A 81 -5.53 17.87 -0.26
N ASP A 82 -4.46 18.06 0.52
CA ASP A 82 -4.00 19.38 0.92
C ASP A 82 -2.87 19.76 -0.04
N GLU A 83 -3.15 20.66 -0.98
CA GLU A 83 -2.18 21.25 -1.91
C GLU A 83 -1.28 20.24 -2.65
N VAL A 84 -1.87 19.48 -3.57
CA VAL A 84 -1.07 18.66 -4.50
C VAL A 84 -0.45 19.58 -5.55
N GLU A 85 0.87 19.72 -5.55
CA GLU A 85 1.56 20.45 -6.60
C GLU A 85 1.40 19.77 -7.96
N PRO A 86 1.23 20.54 -9.07
CA PRO A 86 0.92 19.99 -10.39
C PRO A 86 1.96 19.00 -10.94
N GLU A 87 3.18 18.99 -10.43
CA GLU A 87 4.28 18.15 -10.91
C GLU A 87 4.56 16.93 -10.04
N GLN A 88 3.72 16.61 -9.07
CA GLN A 88 3.91 15.43 -8.24
C GLN A 88 3.75 14.14 -9.05
N LYS A 89 4.66 13.20 -8.84
CA LYS A 89 4.67 11.91 -9.51
C LYS A 89 4.46 10.79 -8.50
N LEU A 90 3.47 9.96 -8.76
CA LEU A 90 3.31 8.69 -8.06
C LEU A 90 3.97 7.59 -8.88
N ASN A 91 4.83 6.80 -8.23
CA ASN A 91 5.46 5.65 -8.85
C ASN A 91 4.77 4.38 -8.34
N ILE A 92 4.44 3.48 -9.24
CA ILE A 92 3.81 2.20 -8.95
C ILE A 92 4.80 1.09 -9.28
N TYR A 93 5.00 0.18 -8.33
CA TYR A 93 5.93 -0.95 -8.46
C TYR A 93 5.22 -2.24 -8.10
N MET A 94 5.63 -3.31 -8.76
CA MET A 94 5.22 -4.66 -8.38
C MET A 94 5.96 -5.08 -7.12
N VAL A 95 5.24 -5.70 -6.19
CA VAL A 95 5.82 -6.29 -4.97
C VAL A 95 5.92 -7.79 -5.16
N SER A 96 7.14 -8.33 -5.11
CA SER A 96 7.40 -9.76 -5.34
C SER A 96 7.22 -10.63 -4.10
N GLY A 97 7.27 -10.03 -2.91
CA GLY A 97 7.16 -10.75 -1.63
C GLY A 97 5.72 -10.75 -1.09
N SER A 98 5.34 -11.85 -0.45
CA SER A 98 4.09 -11.87 0.33
C SER A 98 4.22 -10.97 1.55
N TRP A 99 3.12 -10.36 1.96
CA TRP A 99 3.03 -9.50 3.14
C TRP A 99 1.72 -9.72 3.87
N THR A 100 1.65 -9.34 5.12
CA THR A 100 0.45 -9.48 5.96
C THR A 100 -0.16 -8.10 6.20
N GLN A 101 -1.47 -7.97 6.01
CA GLN A 101 -2.17 -6.69 6.24
C GLN A 101 -2.05 -6.23 7.68
N GLY A 102 -2.28 -7.14 8.65
CA GLY A 102 -2.36 -6.82 10.06
C GLY A 102 -3.67 -6.16 10.46
N THR A 103 -3.78 -5.79 11.73
CA THR A 103 -4.99 -5.23 12.34
C THR A 103 -4.79 -3.85 12.97
N GLY A 104 -3.62 -3.26 12.75
CA GLY A 104 -3.24 -1.99 13.35
C GLY A 104 -3.90 -0.78 12.70
N LYS A 105 -3.90 0.30 13.46
CA LYS A 105 -4.18 1.66 12.99
C LYS A 105 -3.06 2.59 13.46
N LEU A 106 -2.83 3.66 12.72
CA LEU A 106 -1.72 4.58 12.99
C LEU A 106 -1.77 5.18 14.40
N ASP A 107 -2.95 5.50 14.88
CA ASP A 107 -3.20 6.14 16.18
C ASP A 107 -3.49 5.17 17.33
N HIS A 108 -3.43 3.84 17.10
CA HIS A 108 -3.67 2.86 18.14
C HIS A 108 -2.69 2.99 19.29
N ASN A 109 -3.22 2.91 20.52
CA ASN A 109 -2.44 2.82 21.74
C ASN A 109 -3.02 1.74 22.66
N PRO A 110 -2.30 0.63 22.91
CA PRO A 110 -0.92 0.37 22.48
C PRO A 110 -0.78 0.16 20.97
N VAL A 111 0.44 0.37 20.47
CA VAL A 111 0.77 0.17 19.05
C VAL A 111 0.57 -1.28 18.66
N THR A 112 -0.08 -1.50 17.52
CA THR A 112 -0.23 -2.84 16.93
C THR A 112 0.86 -3.06 15.88
N SER A 113 1.50 -4.21 15.92
CA SER A 113 2.62 -4.58 15.05
C SER A 113 2.51 -6.00 14.49
N ASP A 114 1.30 -6.44 14.15
CA ASP A 114 0.97 -7.80 13.69
C ASP A 114 0.98 -7.97 12.17
N GLY A 115 1.37 -6.96 11.42
CA GLY A 115 1.34 -6.97 9.97
C GLY A 115 2.53 -6.27 9.33
N ALA A 116 2.36 -5.87 8.07
CA ALA A 116 3.38 -5.12 7.36
C ALA A 116 3.60 -3.75 8.01
N SER A 117 4.87 -3.37 8.09
CA SER A 117 5.35 -2.05 8.51
C SER A 117 6.44 -1.60 7.55
N TYR A 118 6.99 -0.42 7.74
CA TYR A 118 8.13 0.02 6.92
C TYR A 118 9.38 -0.86 7.13
N GLN A 119 9.52 -1.46 8.33
CA GLN A 119 10.66 -2.31 8.67
C GLN A 119 10.48 -3.76 8.19
N TYR A 120 9.26 -4.29 8.27
CA TYR A 120 8.99 -5.70 8.02
C TYR A 120 7.79 -5.88 7.10
N ARG A 121 7.86 -6.85 6.21
CA ARG A 121 6.70 -7.30 5.41
C ARG A 121 5.73 -8.19 6.21
N ASN A 122 6.23 -8.76 7.29
CA ASN A 122 5.49 -9.47 8.33
C ASN A 122 6.23 -9.25 9.65
N HIS A 123 5.62 -8.53 10.56
CA HIS A 123 6.24 -8.18 11.84
C HIS A 123 6.34 -9.36 12.79
N ASP A 124 5.33 -10.24 12.84
CA ASP A 124 5.32 -11.38 13.74
C ASP A 124 6.49 -12.34 13.53
N SER A 125 6.95 -12.44 12.30
CA SER A 125 8.11 -13.25 11.93
C SER A 125 9.38 -12.42 11.68
N GLU A 126 9.34 -11.12 11.95
CA GLU A 126 10.42 -10.15 11.68
C GLU A 126 11.02 -10.30 10.27
N THR A 127 10.15 -10.62 9.29
CA THR A 127 10.60 -10.86 7.92
C THR A 127 10.81 -9.52 7.21
N PRO A 128 12.06 -9.15 6.87
CA PRO A 128 12.35 -7.85 6.28
C PRO A 128 11.85 -7.78 4.81
N TRP A 129 11.78 -6.56 4.30
CA TRP A 129 11.66 -6.32 2.87
C TRP A 129 12.94 -6.73 2.14
N ILE A 130 12.80 -7.27 0.93
CA ILE A 130 13.91 -7.72 0.07
C ILE A 130 14.30 -6.60 -0.89
#